data_b7f8374afd204c242ebf4219c9156beb
#
_entry.id   b7f8374afd204c242ebf4219c9156beb
#
_cell.length_a   1.000
_cell.length_b   1.000
_cell.length_c   1.000
_cell.angle_alpha   90.00
_cell.angle_beta   90.00
_cell.angle_gamma   90.00
#
_symmetry.space_group_name_H-M   'P 1'
#
loop_
_entity.id
_entity.type
_entity.pdbx_description
1 polymer ?
#
loop_
_entity_poly.entity_id
_entity_poly.type
_entity_poly.pdbx_seq_one_letter_code
_entity_poly.pdbx_strand_id
1 'polypeptide(L)'
;MRAIIIEDEPLSVAELRTTLAEVAPQIEVVATASSVAEAAAVIAGVGHDLIFMDIHLGDGSGFDIFQRTEISVPVIFITAYDSYALKAFENKGIDYLLKPFGREDLQRAIDKLGL
;
A
#
# COMPACT_ATOMS: atom_id res chain seq x y z
N MET A 1 0.25 6.19 -13.60
CA MET A 1 0.48 4.99 -12.77
C MET A 1 -0.80 4.62 -12.03
N ARG A 2 -1.16 3.37 -12.04
CA ARG A 2 -2.40 2.86 -11.46
C ARG A 2 -2.09 2.18 -10.12
N ALA A 3 -2.81 2.56 -9.07
CA ALA A 3 -2.54 2.07 -7.72
C ALA A 3 -3.77 1.39 -7.10
N ILE A 4 -3.49 0.37 -6.28
CA ILE A 4 -4.49 -0.28 -5.42
C ILE A 4 -4.17 0.12 -3.99
N ILE A 5 -5.20 0.44 -3.20
CA ILE A 5 -5.08 0.71 -1.77
C ILE A 5 -5.73 -0.44 -1.00
N ILE A 6 -4.95 -1.07 -0.12
CA ILE A 6 -5.43 -2.15 0.74
C ILE A 6 -5.38 -1.68 2.18
N GLU A 7 -6.55 -1.40 2.74
CA GLU A 7 -6.72 -0.80 4.05
C GLU A 7 -8.15 -1.05 4.54
N ASP A 8 -8.31 -1.48 5.78
CA ASP A 8 -9.63 -1.77 6.33
C ASP A 8 -10.30 -0.57 7.00
N GLU A 9 -9.58 0.52 7.21
CA GLU A 9 -10.10 1.71 7.85
C GLU A 9 -10.45 2.80 6.81
N PRO A 10 -11.75 3.13 6.63
CA PRO A 10 -12.16 4.09 5.61
C PRO A 10 -11.52 5.47 5.73
N LEU A 11 -11.30 5.95 6.96
CA LEU A 11 -10.65 7.24 7.18
C LEU A 11 -9.22 7.24 6.68
N SER A 12 -8.48 6.15 6.91
CA SER A 12 -7.11 6.00 6.42
C SER A 12 -7.06 5.97 4.90
N VAL A 13 -8.02 5.34 4.26
CA VAL A 13 -8.14 5.35 2.78
C VAL A 13 -8.35 6.78 2.29
N ALA A 14 -9.27 7.51 2.91
CA ALA A 14 -9.58 8.89 2.52
C ALA A 14 -8.36 9.81 2.69
N GLU A 15 -7.64 9.68 3.79
CA GLU A 15 -6.43 10.47 4.04
C GLU A 15 -5.35 10.18 3.01
N LEU A 16 -5.13 8.93 2.68
CA LEU A 16 -4.14 8.54 1.66
C LEU A 16 -4.53 9.10 0.29
N ARG A 17 -5.80 8.98 -0.10
CA ARG A 17 -6.28 9.54 -1.37
C ARG A 17 -6.05 11.04 -1.44
N THR A 18 -6.36 11.77 -0.37
CA THR A 18 -6.18 13.22 -0.32
C THR A 18 -4.71 13.59 -0.46
N THR A 19 -3.83 12.91 0.27
CA THR A 19 -2.40 13.19 0.23
C THR A 19 -1.80 12.83 -1.12
N LEU A 20 -2.22 11.72 -1.73
CA LEU A 20 -1.79 11.34 -3.08
C LEU A 20 -2.18 12.38 -4.12
N ALA A 21 -3.40 12.91 -4.03
CA ALA A 21 -3.85 13.94 -4.96
C ALA A 21 -3.00 15.21 -4.88
N GLU A 22 -2.44 15.50 -3.70
CA GLU A 22 -1.58 16.66 -3.50
C GLU A 22 -0.14 16.44 -4.00
N VAL A 23 0.45 15.28 -3.67
CA VAL A 23 1.88 15.05 -3.94
C VAL A 23 2.16 14.28 -5.22
N ALA A 24 1.21 13.50 -5.70
CA ALA A 24 1.39 12.64 -6.87
C ALA A 24 0.07 12.48 -7.65
N PRO A 25 -0.44 13.58 -8.24
CA PRO A 25 -1.72 13.53 -8.97
C PRO A 25 -1.68 12.60 -10.18
N GLN A 26 -0.51 12.22 -10.66
CA GLN A 26 -0.35 11.26 -11.75
C GLN A 26 -0.65 9.82 -11.34
N ILE A 27 -0.76 9.54 -10.04
CA ILE A 27 -1.13 8.21 -9.54
C ILE A 27 -2.65 8.14 -9.44
N GLU A 28 -3.25 7.23 -10.20
CA GLU A 28 -4.68 6.98 -10.17
C GLU A 28 -5.00 5.78 -9.28
N VAL A 29 -5.85 5.96 -8.29
CA VAL A 29 -6.33 4.86 -7.45
C VAL A 29 -7.45 4.15 -8.20
N VAL A 30 -7.17 2.94 -8.67
CA VAL A 30 -8.13 2.19 -9.53
C VAL A 30 -8.98 1.22 -8.75
N ALA A 31 -8.57 0.85 -7.54
CA ALA A 31 -9.34 -0.05 -6.68
C ALA A 31 -8.90 0.06 -5.24
N THR A 32 -9.78 -0.31 -4.33
CA THR A 32 -9.48 -0.45 -2.90
C THR A 32 -9.94 -1.80 -2.42
N ALA A 33 -9.30 -2.32 -1.37
CA ALA A 33 -9.70 -3.56 -0.72
C ALA A 33 -9.56 -3.41 0.79
N SER A 34 -10.45 -4.03 1.55
CA SER A 34 -10.49 -3.86 3.01
C SER A 34 -10.12 -5.13 3.78
N SER A 35 -9.80 -6.21 3.09
CA SER A 35 -9.44 -7.48 3.72
C SER A 35 -8.41 -8.23 2.90
N VAL A 36 -7.79 -9.24 3.50
CA VAL A 36 -6.85 -10.12 2.80
C VAL A 36 -7.52 -10.81 1.62
N ALA A 37 -8.71 -11.36 1.83
CA ALA A 37 -9.45 -12.08 0.79
C ALA A 37 -9.83 -11.15 -0.38
N GLU A 38 -10.36 -9.98 -0.08
CA GLU A 38 -10.72 -9.00 -1.10
C GLU A 38 -9.50 -8.50 -1.86
N ALA A 39 -8.40 -8.24 -1.13
CA ALA A 39 -7.16 -7.78 -1.73
C ALA A 39 -6.60 -8.78 -2.73
N ALA A 40 -6.59 -10.07 -2.39
CA ALA A 40 -6.09 -11.11 -3.28
C ALA A 40 -6.90 -11.14 -4.58
N ALA A 41 -8.23 -11.02 -4.49
CA ALA A 41 -9.10 -11.00 -5.66
C ALA A 41 -8.88 -9.74 -6.52
N VAL A 42 -8.75 -8.58 -5.89
CA VAL A 42 -8.54 -7.30 -6.60
C VAL A 42 -7.18 -7.30 -7.32
N ILE A 43 -6.12 -7.74 -6.65
CA ILE A 43 -4.78 -7.80 -7.24
C ILE A 43 -4.77 -8.73 -8.45
N ALA A 44 -5.44 -9.86 -8.36
CA ALA A 44 -5.51 -10.83 -9.46
C ALA A 44 -6.32 -10.33 -10.65
N GLY A 45 -7.33 -9.48 -10.41
CA GLY A 45 -8.30 -9.09 -11.43
C GLY A 45 -8.18 -7.68 -11.99
N VAL A 46 -7.45 -6.78 -11.35
CA VAL A 46 -7.36 -5.37 -11.74
C VAL A 46 -5.94 -5.02 -12.14
N GLY A 47 -5.76 -4.46 -13.33
CA GLY A 47 -4.43 -4.00 -13.78
C GLY A 47 -3.93 -2.85 -12.91
N HIS A 48 -2.69 -2.94 -12.47
CA HIS A 48 -2.11 -1.96 -11.55
C HIS A 48 -0.58 -1.96 -11.65
N ASP A 49 0.03 -0.88 -11.15
CA ASP A 49 1.48 -0.67 -11.19
C ASP A 49 2.08 -0.52 -9.79
N LEU A 50 1.25 -0.30 -8.78
CA LEU A 50 1.68 0.03 -7.42
C LEU A 50 0.60 -0.40 -6.43
N ILE A 51 1.02 -0.87 -5.25
CA ILE A 51 0.12 -1.22 -4.16
C ILE A 51 0.52 -0.46 -2.90
N PHE A 52 -0.46 0.20 -2.27
CA PHE A 52 -0.34 0.69 -0.90
C PHE A 52 -1.07 -0.30 0.00
N MET A 53 -0.39 -0.79 1.03
CA MET A 53 -0.92 -1.91 1.81
C MET A 53 -0.70 -1.71 3.31
N ASP A 54 -1.78 -1.75 4.08
CA ASP A 54 -1.65 -1.87 5.53
C ASP A 54 -1.25 -3.31 5.90
N ILE A 55 -0.49 -3.45 6.96
CA ILE A 55 -0.05 -4.76 7.46
C ILE A 55 -1.17 -5.43 8.25
N HIS A 56 -1.94 -4.68 9.03
CA HIS A 56 -3.01 -5.25 9.86
C HIS A 56 -4.37 -5.06 9.24
N LEU A 57 -4.97 -6.16 8.82
CA LEU A 57 -6.30 -6.21 8.24
C LEU A 57 -7.18 -7.07 9.15
N GLY A 58 -8.50 -6.88 9.07
CA GLY A 58 -9.44 -7.56 9.97
C GLY A 58 -9.39 -9.09 9.92
N ASP A 59 -9.05 -9.66 8.76
CA ASP A 59 -9.01 -11.11 8.54
C ASP A 59 -7.58 -11.67 8.44
N GLY A 60 -6.58 -10.88 8.78
CA GLY A 60 -5.20 -11.35 8.77
C GLY A 60 -4.19 -10.24 8.55
N SER A 61 -2.99 -10.61 8.13
CA SER A 61 -1.91 -9.69 7.85
C SER A 61 -1.82 -9.38 6.36
N GLY A 62 -1.38 -8.15 6.03
CA GLY A 62 -1.06 -7.80 4.65
C GLY A 62 -0.05 -8.76 4.03
N PHE A 63 0.83 -9.34 4.84
CA PHE A 63 1.79 -10.33 4.36
C PHE A 63 1.13 -11.63 3.87
N ASP A 64 -0.04 -11.96 4.42
CA ASP A 64 -0.79 -13.15 3.98
C ASP A 64 -1.26 -13.03 2.54
N ILE A 65 -1.39 -11.81 2.03
CA ILE A 65 -1.80 -11.58 0.64
C ILE A 65 -0.75 -12.15 -0.34
N PHE A 66 0.52 -12.04 0.01
CA PHE A 66 1.62 -12.59 -0.81
C PHE A 66 1.57 -14.12 -0.91
N GLN A 67 0.89 -14.78 0.02
CA GLN A 67 0.69 -16.23 0.00
C GLN A 67 -0.48 -16.63 -0.90
N ARG A 68 -1.39 -15.71 -1.18
CA ARG A 68 -2.63 -16.00 -1.91
C ARG A 68 -2.60 -15.60 -3.37
N THR A 69 -1.78 -14.62 -3.71
CA THR A 69 -1.68 -14.14 -5.09
C THR A 69 -0.26 -13.65 -5.36
N GLU A 70 0.12 -13.70 -6.62
CA GLU A 70 1.41 -13.19 -7.04
C GLU A 70 1.39 -11.67 -7.08
N ILE A 71 2.40 -11.04 -6.46
CA ILE A 71 2.57 -9.59 -6.47
C ILE A 71 3.90 -9.30 -7.16
N SER A 72 3.81 -8.68 -8.33
CA SER A 72 4.98 -8.37 -9.17
C SER A 72 5.25 -6.87 -9.29
N VAL A 73 4.48 -6.05 -8.58
CA VAL A 73 4.62 -4.60 -8.59
C VAL A 73 5.20 -4.12 -7.26
N PRO A 74 5.75 -2.89 -7.19
CA PRO A 74 6.19 -2.32 -5.93
C PRO A 74 5.06 -2.21 -4.92
N VAL A 75 5.38 -2.44 -3.65
CA VAL A 75 4.44 -2.32 -2.53
C VAL A 75 5.00 -1.31 -1.54
N ILE A 76 4.17 -0.34 -1.17
CA ILE A 76 4.47 0.59 -0.09
C ILE A 76 3.54 0.23 1.07
N PHE A 77 4.13 -0.26 2.16
CA PHE A 77 3.36 -0.55 3.37
C PHE A 77 3.05 0.75 4.10
N ILE A 78 1.82 0.88 4.57
CA ILE A 78 1.37 2.00 5.40
C ILE A 78 0.78 1.42 6.68
N THR A 79 1.48 1.60 7.80
CA THR A 79 1.13 0.91 9.03
C THR A 79 1.40 1.77 10.26
N ALA A 80 0.68 1.48 11.35
CA ALA A 80 0.93 2.08 12.66
C ALA A 80 2.06 1.38 13.43
N TYR A 81 2.58 0.26 12.91
CA TYR A 81 3.63 -0.51 13.58
C TYR A 81 5.01 0.02 13.23
N ASP A 82 5.95 -0.11 14.17
CA ASP A 82 7.28 0.44 14.00
C ASP A 82 8.09 -0.27 12.92
N SER A 83 9.21 0.36 12.54
CA SER A 83 10.05 -0.13 11.46
C SER A 83 10.72 -1.48 11.75
N TYR A 84 10.78 -1.90 13.00
CA TYR A 84 11.43 -3.16 13.34
C TYR A 84 10.70 -4.36 12.76
N ALA A 85 9.38 -4.35 12.84
CA ALA A 85 8.55 -5.42 12.27
C ALA A 85 8.67 -5.46 10.74
N LEU A 86 9.00 -4.35 10.12
CA LEU A 86 9.07 -4.22 8.66
C LEU A 86 10.43 -4.59 8.08
N LYS A 87 11.50 -4.58 8.88
CA LYS A 87 12.84 -4.91 8.39
C LYS A 87 12.95 -6.28 7.75
N ALA A 88 12.17 -7.23 8.24
CA ALA A 88 12.15 -8.58 7.68
C ALA A 88 11.68 -8.60 6.22
N PHE A 89 11.05 -7.53 5.75
CA PHE A 89 10.47 -7.43 4.41
C PHE A 89 11.21 -6.49 3.48
N GLU A 90 12.23 -5.80 3.96
CA GLU A 90 13.03 -4.87 3.15
C GLU A 90 13.72 -5.56 1.97
N ASN A 91 13.98 -6.87 2.09
CA ASN A 91 14.65 -7.66 1.06
C ASN A 91 13.83 -7.84 -0.23
N LYS A 92 12.59 -7.35 -0.27
CA LYS A 92 11.72 -7.46 -1.45
C LYS A 92 11.64 -6.17 -2.25
N GLY A 93 12.51 -5.19 -1.97
CA GLY A 93 12.48 -3.90 -2.65
C GLY A 93 11.25 -3.07 -2.29
N ILE A 94 10.74 -3.24 -1.09
CA ILE A 94 9.52 -2.64 -0.59
C ILE A 94 9.86 -1.47 0.31
N ASP A 95 9.10 -0.40 0.22
CA ASP A 95 9.21 0.74 1.14
C ASP A 95 8.05 0.71 2.14
N TYR A 96 8.14 1.55 3.17
CA TYR A 96 7.08 1.64 4.16
C TYR A 96 6.92 3.06 4.69
N LEU A 97 5.72 3.35 5.20
CA LEU A 97 5.38 4.60 5.87
C LEU A 97 4.74 4.28 7.22
N LEU A 98 5.16 4.97 8.27
CA LEU A 98 4.53 4.85 9.59
C LEU A 98 3.39 5.85 9.72
N LYS A 99 2.25 5.40 10.22
CA LYS A 99 1.14 6.27 10.55
C LYS A 99 1.40 6.99 11.88
N PRO A 100 1.08 8.27 12.02
CA PRO A 100 0.65 9.16 10.96
C PRO A 100 1.83 9.60 10.09
N PHE A 101 1.64 9.66 8.78
CA PHE A 101 2.65 10.13 7.84
C PHE A 101 2.24 11.49 7.26
N GLY A 102 3.23 12.29 6.88
CA GLY A 102 3.01 13.56 6.21
C GLY A 102 3.21 13.47 4.71
N ARG A 103 2.95 14.57 4.02
CA ARG A 103 3.16 14.67 2.56
C ARG A 103 4.59 14.37 2.16
N GLU A 104 5.56 14.84 2.96
CA GLU A 104 6.97 14.64 2.68
C GLU A 104 7.36 13.16 2.74
N ASP A 105 6.81 12.42 3.70
CA ASP A 105 7.07 10.99 3.83
C ASP A 105 6.53 10.23 2.62
N LEU A 106 5.32 10.54 2.21
CA LEU A 106 4.71 9.90 1.05
C LEU A 106 5.46 10.26 -0.24
N GLN A 107 5.82 11.54 -0.41
CA GLN A 107 6.58 11.97 -1.57
C GLN A 107 7.92 11.23 -1.67
N ARG A 108 8.61 11.06 -0.54
CA ARG A 108 9.89 10.34 -0.49
C ARG A 108 9.72 8.88 -0.91
N ALA A 109 8.67 8.22 -0.41
CA ALA A 109 8.39 6.84 -0.79
C ALA A 109 8.09 6.71 -2.28
N ILE A 110 7.32 7.63 -2.83
CA ILE A 110 6.99 7.66 -4.27
C ILE A 110 8.24 7.94 -5.11
N ASP A 111 9.10 8.84 -4.65
CA ASP A 111 10.34 9.16 -5.38
C ASP A 111 11.25 7.94 -5.52
N LYS A 112 11.24 7.04 -4.55
CA LYS A 112 12.02 5.80 -4.62
C LYS A 112 11.54 4.83 -5.70
N LEU A 113 10.34 5.02 -6.20
CA LEU A 113 9.81 4.17 -7.28
C LEU A 113 10.42 4.49 -8.64
N GLY A 114 11.15 5.56 -8.77
CA GLY A 114 11.80 5.95 -10.02
C GLY A 114 10.85 6.55 -11.05
N LEU A 115 9.79 7.15 -10.59
CA LEU A 115 8.80 7.79 -11.46
C LEU A 115 9.27 9.14 -12.00
#